data_b05c035be3efe0d316102708d8a39107
#
_entry.id   b05c035be3efe0d316102708d8a39107
#
_cell.length_a   1.000
_cell.length_b   1.000
_cell.length_c   1.000
_cell.angle_alpha   90.00
_cell.angle_beta   90.00
_cell.angle_gamma   90.00
#
_symmetry.space_group_name_H-M   'P 1'
#
loop_
_entity.id
_entity.type
_entity.pdbx_description
1 polymer ?
#
loop_
_entity_poly.entity_id
_entity_poly.type
_entity_poly.pdbx_seq_one_letter_code
_entity_poly.pdbx_strand_id
1 'polypeptide(L)'
;MKICSLLPSATEIVCSLGLEDQLVGISHVCDYPESVLKSDAVIITRRSSDLSGLSSQKIDEIIKFNREQKIATQIVDGDLLKKISPDVILTQELCYVCAVEYGAVCEITLDILDYQPKIVSLKPAGIQDILNNILLIADACDVIDEGNRVVDSIQTRIDFISNTLAQSNYKKGPKTFCIDWLNPLRNTGQWIPELIELAGGNEGLAEKNGKSREVSWSEVVDYDPDFIFSMPCAFPMYEVDSASRLAFSEVEQFNEINAVKKGQVYLFDGQVPSRHGPRFIDVLENFAAIMYPDLFNGLFNTGMYTKYSL
;
A
#
# COMPACT_ATOMS: atom_id res chain seq x y z
N MET A 1 7.78 -25.96 -5.44
CA MET A 1 8.57 -24.91 -4.76
C MET A 1 7.83 -24.51 -3.49
N LYS A 2 8.54 -24.19 -2.42
CA LYS A 2 7.95 -23.70 -1.16
C LYS A 2 8.25 -22.22 -1.01
N ILE A 3 7.23 -21.37 -0.98
CA ILE A 3 7.36 -19.93 -0.93
C ILE A 3 6.94 -19.42 0.46
N CYS A 4 7.77 -18.57 1.06
CA CYS A 4 7.46 -17.87 2.29
C CYS A 4 7.37 -16.37 2.01
N SER A 5 6.20 -15.76 2.25
CA SER A 5 5.95 -14.34 2.04
C SER A 5 5.84 -13.59 3.36
N LEU A 6 6.77 -12.67 3.62
CA LEU A 6 6.84 -11.89 4.86
C LEU A 6 6.12 -10.53 4.77
N LEU A 7 5.38 -10.29 3.67
CA LEU A 7 4.61 -9.05 3.49
C LEU A 7 3.39 -9.26 2.57
N PRO A 8 2.30 -8.49 2.78
CA PRO A 8 1.08 -8.64 1.99
C PRO A 8 1.27 -8.44 0.49
N SER A 9 2.04 -7.43 0.08
CA SER A 9 2.28 -7.13 -1.34
C SER A 9 2.87 -8.32 -2.10
N ALA A 10 3.87 -9.01 -1.50
CA ALA A 10 4.47 -10.18 -2.11
C ALA A 10 3.51 -11.36 -2.14
N THR A 11 2.68 -11.54 -1.10
CA THR A 11 1.62 -12.57 -1.09
C THR A 11 0.64 -12.34 -2.24
N GLU A 12 0.19 -11.10 -2.45
CA GLU A 12 -0.70 -10.73 -3.56
C GLU A 12 -0.04 -11.00 -4.93
N ILE A 13 1.25 -10.71 -5.07
CA ILE A 13 2.01 -11.02 -6.29
C ILE A 13 2.05 -12.55 -6.53
N VAL A 14 2.44 -13.33 -5.52
CA VAL A 14 2.49 -14.80 -5.62
C VAL A 14 1.14 -15.37 -6.04
N CYS A 15 0.04 -14.88 -5.46
CA CYS A 15 -1.31 -15.31 -5.84
C CYS A 15 -1.66 -14.90 -7.28
N SER A 16 -1.29 -13.69 -7.71
CA SER A 16 -1.53 -13.22 -9.09
C SER A 16 -0.74 -14.01 -10.15
N LEU A 17 0.37 -14.62 -9.75
CA LEU A 17 1.18 -15.52 -10.56
C LEU A 17 0.65 -16.96 -10.58
N GLY A 18 -0.47 -17.26 -9.87
CA GLY A 18 -1.05 -18.60 -9.78
C GLY A 18 -0.27 -19.56 -8.88
N LEU A 19 0.52 -19.05 -7.95
CA LEU A 19 1.40 -19.83 -7.07
C LEU A 19 0.86 -19.93 -5.63
N GLU A 20 -0.41 -19.68 -5.40
CA GLU A 20 -1.01 -19.67 -4.07
C GLU A 20 -0.80 -20.99 -3.32
N ASP A 21 -0.94 -22.13 -4.00
CA ASP A 21 -0.73 -23.45 -3.42
C ASP A 21 0.74 -23.74 -3.03
N GLN A 22 1.67 -22.89 -3.45
CA GLN A 22 3.09 -22.99 -3.09
C GLN A 22 3.46 -22.15 -1.87
N LEU A 23 2.53 -21.33 -1.35
CA LEU A 23 2.72 -20.57 -0.11
C LEU A 23 2.71 -21.53 1.08
N VAL A 24 3.86 -21.67 1.76
CA VAL A 24 4.00 -22.47 2.99
C VAL A 24 4.10 -21.61 4.24
N GLY A 25 4.45 -20.35 4.11
CA GLY A 25 4.51 -19.38 5.20
C GLY A 25 4.10 -17.99 4.76
N ILE A 26 3.35 -17.30 5.61
CA ILE A 26 2.88 -15.93 5.37
C ILE A 26 3.08 -15.03 6.59
N SER A 27 3.04 -13.72 6.37
CA SER A 27 3.00 -12.75 7.46
C SER A 27 1.58 -12.68 8.07
N HIS A 28 1.49 -12.36 9.37
CA HIS A 28 0.23 -12.17 10.09
C HIS A 28 -0.65 -11.03 9.54
N VAL A 29 -0.10 -10.18 8.67
CA VAL A 29 -0.84 -9.09 8.00
C VAL A 29 -1.20 -9.41 6.53
N CYS A 30 -0.97 -10.65 6.08
CA CYS A 30 -1.43 -11.11 4.78
C CYS A 30 -2.91 -11.50 4.89
N ASP A 31 -3.78 -10.78 4.19
CA ASP A 31 -5.24 -10.90 4.28
C ASP A 31 -5.93 -11.01 2.90
N TYR A 32 -5.15 -10.88 1.83
CA TYR A 32 -5.67 -10.92 0.47
C TYR A 32 -4.77 -11.76 -0.47
N PRO A 33 -5.37 -12.54 -1.39
CA PRO A 33 -6.82 -12.82 -1.50
C PRO A 33 -7.36 -13.59 -0.28
N GLU A 34 -8.68 -13.56 -0.05
CA GLU A 34 -9.31 -14.24 1.11
C GLU A 34 -8.99 -15.74 1.17
N SER A 35 -8.72 -16.36 0.00
CA SER A 35 -8.32 -17.76 -0.11
C SER A 35 -7.03 -18.08 0.65
N VAL A 36 -6.08 -17.12 0.73
CA VAL A 36 -4.83 -17.28 1.49
C VAL A 36 -5.09 -17.56 2.98
N LEU A 37 -6.13 -16.93 3.56
CA LEU A 37 -6.53 -17.17 4.95
C LEU A 37 -7.12 -18.57 5.19
N LYS A 38 -7.54 -19.24 4.12
CA LYS A 38 -8.12 -20.60 4.13
C LYS A 38 -7.12 -21.65 3.66
N SER A 39 -5.91 -21.24 3.26
CA SER A 39 -4.83 -22.11 2.82
C SER A 39 -4.12 -22.80 4.00
N ASP A 40 -3.27 -23.77 3.69
CA ASP A 40 -2.40 -24.45 4.68
C ASP A 40 -1.14 -23.64 5.03
N ALA A 41 -1.00 -22.40 4.52
CA ALA A 41 0.14 -21.54 4.80
C ALA A 41 0.20 -21.13 6.27
N VAL A 42 1.35 -21.30 6.90
CA VAL A 42 1.53 -21.02 8.33
C VAL A 42 1.85 -19.54 8.54
N ILE A 43 1.18 -18.91 9.50
CA ILE A 43 1.54 -17.55 9.93
C ILE A 43 2.84 -17.63 10.74
N ILE A 44 3.92 -17.06 10.20
CA ILE A 44 5.28 -17.15 10.78
C ILE A 44 5.79 -15.82 11.33
N THR A 45 4.99 -14.78 11.29
CA THR A 45 5.36 -13.48 11.88
C THR A 45 4.37 -13.04 12.94
N ARG A 46 4.81 -12.15 13.83
CA ARG A 46 3.97 -11.45 14.78
C ARG A 46 4.46 -10.04 15.00
N ARG A 47 3.62 -9.14 15.47
CA ARG A 47 4.06 -7.82 15.93
C ARG A 47 4.80 -7.91 17.26
N SER A 48 5.78 -7.02 17.47
CA SER A 48 6.47 -6.87 18.75
C SER A 48 5.61 -6.15 19.80
N SER A 49 4.67 -5.30 19.34
CA SER A 49 3.76 -4.52 20.18
C SER A 49 2.33 -4.65 19.67
N ASP A 50 1.37 -4.73 20.58
CA ASP A 50 -0.04 -4.65 20.21
C ASP A 50 -0.41 -3.20 19.91
N LEU A 51 -0.87 -2.94 18.68
CA LEU A 51 -1.29 -1.61 18.20
C LEU A 51 -2.80 -1.53 18.01
N SER A 52 -3.55 -2.57 18.34
CA SER A 52 -4.98 -2.66 18.11
C SER A 52 -5.75 -1.59 18.89
N GLY A 53 -6.63 -0.86 18.21
CA GLY A 53 -7.49 0.15 18.83
C GLY A 53 -6.78 1.41 19.32
N LEU A 54 -5.49 1.59 18.99
CA LEU A 54 -4.75 2.80 19.33
C LEU A 54 -5.00 3.90 18.28
N SER A 55 -4.95 5.16 18.74
CA SER A 55 -4.99 6.30 17.81
C SER A 55 -3.73 6.36 16.95
N SER A 56 -3.83 7.01 15.77
CA SER A 56 -2.68 7.23 14.86
C SER A 56 -1.50 7.89 15.58
N GLN A 57 -1.77 8.86 16.47
CA GLN A 57 -0.75 9.49 17.29
C GLN A 57 -0.02 8.49 18.19
N LYS A 58 -0.77 7.62 18.87
CA LYS A 58 -0.17 6.66 19.80
C LYS A 58 0.65 5.60 19.06
N ILE A 59 0.17 5.17 17.91
CA ILE A 59 0.91 4.26 17.02
C ILE A 59 2.23 4.92 16.59
N ASP A 60 2.21 6.19 16.12
CA ASP A 60 3.40 6.91 15.70
C ASP A 60 4.44 7.04 16.84
N GLU A 61 3.99 7.35 18.07
CA GLU A 61 4.85 7.40 19.26
C GLU A 61 5.54 6.05 19.52
N ILE A 62 4.79 4.94 19.48
CA ILE A 62 5.34 3.59 19.69
C ILE A 62 6.36 3.23 18.61
N ILE A 63 6.04 3.52 17.34
CA ILE A 63 6.94 3.21 16.22
C ILE A 63 8.22 4.05 16.30
N LYS A 64 8.13 5.34 16.65
CA LYS A 64 9.31 6.20 16.89
C LYS A 64 10.18 5.65 18.03
N PHE A 65 9.56 5.30 19.15
CA PHE A 65 10.25 4.70 20.28
C PHE A 65 10.96 3.39 19.89
N ASN A 66 10.25 2.47 19.22
CA ASN A 66 10.83 1.20 18.78
C ASN A 66 12.05 1.42 17.86
N ARG A 67 11.96 2.38 16.94
CA ARG A 67 13.08 2.74 16.03
C ARG A 67 14.30 3.24 16.82
N GLU A 68 14.09 4.14 17.78
CA GLU A 68 15.19 4.68 18.62
C GLU A 68 15.86 3.59 19.45
N GLN A 69 15.08 2.64 19.97
CA GLN A 69 15.56 1.52 20.75
C GLN A 69 16.05 0.33 19.91
N LYS A 70 15.99 0.42 18.56
CA LYS A 70 16.30 -0.67 17.62
C LYS A 70 15.47 -1.94 17.87
N ILE A 71 14.24 -1.77 18.32
CA ILE A 71 13.28 -2.88 18.50
C ILE A 71 12.60 -3.13 17.17
N ALA A 72 12.73 -4.37 16.66
CA ALA A 72 12.04 -4.78 15.45
C ALA A 72 10.52 -4.69 15.64
N THR A 73 9.79 -4.08 14.70
CA THR A 73 8.32 -3.98 14.77
C THR A 73 7.62 -5.29 14.45
N GLN A 74 8.29 -6.15 13.69
CA GLN A 74 7.82 -7.48 13.36
C GLN A 74 8.89 -8.53 13.66
N ILE A 75 8.45 -9.67 14.17
CA ILE A 75 9.32 -10.77 14.60
C ILE A 75 8.95 -11.99 13.78
N VAL A 76 9.95 -12.68 13.22
CA VAL A 76 9.80 -13.98 12.56
C VAL A 76 9.96 -15.09 13.59
N ASP A 77 9.09 -16.09 13.52
CA ASP A 77 9.24 -17.33 14.28
C ASP A 77 10.25 -18.25 13.56
N GLY A 78 11.47 -18.30 14.09
CA GLY A 78 12.56 -19.07 13.50
C GLY A 78 12.32 -20.59 13.51
N ASP A 79 11.65 -21.11 14.53
CA ASP A 79 11.36 -22.56 14.63
C ASP A 79 10.33 -22.96 13.58
N LEU A 80 9.31 -22.14 13.36
CA LEU A 80 8.34 -22.35 12.27
C LEU A 80 9.02 -22.18 10.90
N LEU A 81 9.88 -21.19 10.70
CA LEU A 81 10.62 -20.99 9.47
C LEU A 81 11.48 -22.24 9.13
N LYS A 82 12.20 -22.79 10.12
CA LYS A 82 12.96 -24.03 9.97
C LYS A 82 12.05 -25.21 9.60
N LYS A 83 10.90 -25.33 10.24
CA LYS A 83 9.95 -26.42 10.00
C LYS A 83 9.34 -26.40 8.61
N ILE A 84 8.96 -25.23 8.08
CA ILE A 84 8.38 -25.11 6.75
C ILE A 84 9.44 -25.25 5.65
N SER A 85 10.70 -24.94 5.94
CA SER A 85 11.86 -25.07 5.04
C SER A 85 11.59 -24.50 3.63
N PRO A 86 11.42 -23.15 3.50
CA PRO A 86 11.07 -22.52 2.23
C PRO A 86 12.26 -22.50 1.26
N ASP A 87 11.98 -22.67 -0.04
CA ASP A 87 12.97 -22.51 -1.12
C ASP A 87 13.20 -21.01 -1.42
N VAL A 88 12.12 -20.21 -1.31
CA VAL A 88 12.12 -18.76 -1.58
C VAL A 88 11.52 -18.01 -0.40
N ILE A 89 12.17 -16.93 0.03
CA ILE A 89 11.68 -16.00 1.05
C ILE A 89 11.53 -14.61 0.43
N LEU A 90 10.32 -14.04 0.51
CA LEU A 90 10.00 -12.71 -0.01
C LEU A 90 9.92 -11.71 1.15
N THR A 91 10.69 -10.62 1.05
CA THR A 91 10.77 -9.56 2.06
C THR A 91 10.89 -8.18 1.42
N GLN A 92 11.15 -7.13 2.21
CA GLN A 92 11.32 -5.76 1.68
C GLN A 92 12.38 -4.96 2.45
N GLU A 93 12.83 -3.85 1.83
CA GLU A 93 13.70 -2.83 2.43
C GLU A 93 13.03 -1.44 2.47
N LEU A 94 11.70 -1.37 2.46
CA LEU A 94 10.98 -0.11 2.27
C LEU A 94 10.51 0.52 3.59
N CYS A 95 9.89 -0.27 4.45
CA CYS A 95 9.21 0.21 5.65
C CYS A 95 9.46 -0.71 6.83
N TYR A 96 9.95 -0.12 7.95
CA TYR A 96 10.15 -0.85 9.20
C TYR A 96 8.84 -1.28 9.89
N VAL A 97 7.70 -0.75 9.46
CA VAL A 97 6.41 -0.98 10.12
C VAL A 97 5.66 -2.17 9.53
N CYS A 98 5.72 -2.31 8.18
CA CYS A 98 4.82 -3.19 7.44
C CYS A 98 5.38 -4.58 7.14
N ALA A 99 6.69 -4.78 7.26
CA ALA A 99 7.32 -6.08 7.02
C ALA A 99 8.61 -6.27 7.84
N VAL A 100 9.10 -7.50 7.86
CA VAL A 100 10.41 -7.83 8.42
C VAL A 100 11.49 -7.28 7.50
N GLU A 101 12.50 -6.61 8.07
CA GLU A 101 13.59 -6.04 7.30
C GLU A 101 14.50 -7.14 6.70
N TYR A 102 15.00 -6.89 5.49
CA TYR A 102 15.87 -7.83 4.75
C TYR A 102 17.09 -8.29 5.58
N GLY A 103 17.76 -7.38 6.28
CA GLY A 103 18.90 -7.71 7.13
C GLY A 103 18.54 -8.72 8.23
N ALA A 104 17.42 -8.50 8.91
CA ALA A 104 16.93 -9.42 9.95
C ALA A 104 16.56 -10.80 9.39
N VAL A 105 16.00 -10.85 8.15
CA VAL A 105 15.72 -12.13 7.47
C VAL A 105 17.02 -12.86 7.14
N CYS A 106 18.02 -12.17 6.63
CA CYS A 106 19.33 -12.77 6.34
C CYS A 106 19.97 -13.36 7.60
N GLU A 107 19.97 -12.60 8.71
CA GLU A 107 20.55 -13.08 9.99
C GLU A 107 19.82 -14.32 10.48
N ILE A 108 18.48 -14.29 10.55
CA ILE A 108 17.70 -15.46 11.00
C ILE A 108 17.92 -16.68 10.09
N THR A 109 18.00 -16.51 8.78
CA THR A 109 18.21 -17.64 7.87
C THR A 109 19.59 -18.25 8.03
N LEU A 110 20.64 -17.44 8.22
CA LEU A 110 22.00 -17.92 8.46
C LEU A 110 22.13 -18.67 9.80
N ASP A 111 21.42 -18.23 10.82
CA ASP A 111 21.53 -18.81 12.17
C ASP A 111 20.71 -20.10 12.33
N ILE A 112 19.62 -20.26 11.57
CA ILE A 112 18.62 -21.31 11.84
C ILE A 112 18.57 -22.38 10.75
N LEU A 113 18.82 -22.02 9.49
CA LEU A 113 18.69 -22.94 8.36
C LEU A 113 20.02 -23.58 8.00
N ASP A 114 20.00 -24.91 7.77
CA ASP A 114 21.17 -25.67 7.31
C ASP A 114 21.41 -25.56 5.78
N TYR A 115 20.61 -24.73 5.09
CA TYR A 115 20.67 -24.45 3.66
C TYR A 115 20.37 -22.96 3.42
N GLN A 116 20.62 -22.48 2.19
CA GLN A 116 20.37 -21.08 1.82
C GLN A 116 19.15 -20.98 0.89
N PRO A 117 18.00 -20.48 1.36
CA PRO A 117 16.88 -20.15 0.48
C PRO A 117 17.23 -18.95 -0.41
N LYS A 118 16.54 -18.81 -1.55
CA LYS A 118 16.59 -17.61 -2.36
C LYS A 118 15.83 -16.49 -1.62
N ILE A 119 16.51 -15.43 -1.19
CA ILE A 119 15.88 -14.29 -0.52
C ILE A 119 15.67 -13.18 -1.56
N VAL A 120 14.41 -12.75 -1.74
CA VAL A 120 14.02 -11.68 -2.66
C VAL A 120 13.55 -10.49 -1.85
N SER A 121 14.23 -9.35 -1.97
CA SER A 121 13.89 -8.10 -1.31
C SER A 121 13.25 -7.11 -2.26
N LEU A 122 12.05 -6.62 -1.92
CA LEU A 122 11.30 -5.65 -2.71
C LEU A 122 11.57 -4.23 -2.23
N LYS A 123 11.80 -3.30 -3.17
CA LYS A 123 12.15 -1.91 -2.84
C LYS A 123 11.57 -0.91 -3.87
N PRO A 124 10.24 -0.85 -4.04
CA PRO A 124 9.66 0.05 -5.01
C PRO A 124 9.64 1.50 -4.49
N ALA A 125 9.96 2.44 -5.38
CA ALA A 125 9.74 3.87 -5.17
C ALA A 125 8.57 4.38 -6.03
N GLY A 126 8.36 3.80 -7.22
CA GLY A 126 7.31 4.17 -8.16
C GLY A 126 6.64 2.95 -8.80
N ILE A 127 5.74 3.22 -9.74
CA ILE A 127 4.93 2.17 -10.40
C ILE A 127 5.82 1.20 -11.19
N GLN A 128 6.83 1.72 -11.90
CA GLN A 128 7.72 0.85 -12.66
C GLN A 128 8.46 -0.15 -11.77
N ASP A 129 8.82 0.26 -10.56
CA ASP A 129 9.46 -0.65 -9.60
C ASP A 129 8.49 -1.72 -9.11
N ILE A 130 7.20 -1.38 -8.94
CA ILE A 130 6.16 -2.37 -8.60
C ILE A 130 6.02 -3.41 -9.71
N LEU A 131 5.97 -2.98 -10.97
CA LEU A 131 5.94 -3.89 -12.12
C LEU A 131 7.20 -4.77 -12.18
N ASN A 132 8.37 -4.17 -11.95
CA ASN A 132 9.63 -4.91 -11.90
C ASN A 132 9.66 -5.93 -10.73
N ASN A 133 9.04 -5.63 -9.59
CA ASN A 133 8.94 -6.56 -8.46
C ASN A 133 8.07 -7.78 -8.80
N ILE A 134 7.02 -7.61 -9.62
CA ILE A 134 6.23 -8.74 -10.12
C ILE A 134 7.11 -9.67 -10.95
N LEU A 135 7.90 -9.11 -11.88
CA LEU A 135 8.83 -9.89 -12.71
C LEU A 135 9.95 -10.52 -11.86
N LEU A 136 10.46 -9.82 -10.86
CA LEU A 136 11.50 -10.33 -9.96
C LEU A 136 11.02 -11.55 -9.17
N ILE A 137 9.80 -11.53 -8.66
CA ILE A 137 9.21 -12.69 -7.97
C ILE A 137 8.94 -13.82 -8.99
N ALA A 138 8.40 -13.48 -10.17
CA ALA A 138 8.14 -14.46 -11.21
C ALA A 138 9.41 -15.20 -11.66
N ASP A 139 10.51 -14.46 -11.86
CA ASP A 139 11.84 -15.06 -12.17
C ASP A 139 12.35 -15.91 -10.99
N ALA A 140 12.19 -15.42 -9.76
CA ALA A 140 12.61 -16.15 -8.57
C ALA A 140 11.86 -17.48 -8.40
N CYS A 141 10.65 -17.57 -8.94
CA CYS A 141 9.77 -18.73 -8.86
C CYS A 141 9.66 -19.53 -10.18
N ASP A 142 10.51 -19.25 -11.17
CA ASP A 142 10.55 -19.94 -12.48
C ASP A 142 9.24 -19.85 -13.29
N VAL A 143 8.50 -18.72 -13.18
CA VAL A 143 7.21 -18.45 -13.85
C VAL A 143 7.20 -17.08 -14.57
N ILE A 144 8.29 -16.72 -15.23
CA ILE A 144 8.47 -15.40 -15.86
C ILE A 144 7.37 -15.07 -16.90
N ASP A 145 6.85 -16.07 -17.60
CA ASP A 145 5.79 -15.88 -18.58
C ASP A 145 4.47 -15.45 -17.91
N GLU A 146 4.17 -15.98 -16.72
CA GLU A 146 3.03 -15.53 -15.90
C GLU A 146 3.24 -14.09 -15.43
N GLY A 147 4.48 -13.77 -14.99
CA GLY A 147 4.86 -12.42 -14.62
C GLY A 147 4.61 -11.41 -15.73
N ASN A 148 5.03 -11.74 -16.96
CA ASN A 148 4.79 -10.89 -18.13
C ASN A 148 3.28 -10.72 -18.38
N ARG A 149 2.48 -11.77 -18.30
CA ARG A 149 1.01 -11.68 -18.47
C ARG A 149 0.36 -10.77 -17.43
N VAL A 150 0.78 -10.84 -16.17
CA VAL A 150 0.27 -9.95 -15.11
C VAL A 150 0.64 -8.50 -15.41
N VAL A 151 1.91 -8.24 -15.76
CA VAL A 151 2.39 -6.88 -16.09
C VAL A 151 1.67 -6.33 -17.31
N ASP A 152 1.52 -7.09 -18.39
CA ASP A 152 0.83 -6.68 -19.62
C ASP A 152 -0.66 -6.34 -19.35
N SER A 153 -1.31 -7.13 -18.50
CA SER A 153 -2.68 -6.86 -18.07
C SER A 153 -2.81 -5.53 -17.31
N ILE A 154 -1.88 -5.27 -16.39
CA ILE A 154 -1.84 -4.01 -15.64
C ILE A 154 -1.56 -2.85 -16.59
N GLN A 155 -0.57 -2.99 -17.49
CA GLN A 155 -0.22 -1.94 -18.45
C GLN A 155 -1.39 -1.59 -19.37
N THR A 156 -2.15 -2.58 -19.82
CA THR A 156 -3.37 -2.37 -20.63
C THR A 156 -4.39 -1.51 -19.89
N ARG A 157 -4.58 -1.70 -18.58
CA ARG A 157 -5.48 -0.90 -17.76
C ARG A 157 -4.97 0.53 -17.56
N ILE A 158 -3.65 0.71 -17.36
CA ILE A 158 -3.02 2.03 -17.29
C ILE A 158 -3.22 2.79 -18.62
N ASP A 159 -2.94 2.11 -19.73
CA ASP A 159 -3.05 2.70 -21.08
C ASP A 159 -4.50 3.09 -21.40
N PHE A 160 -5.49 2.29 -20.97
CA PHE A 160 -6.90 2.64 -21.13
C PHE A 160 -7.25 3.96 -20.44
N ILE A 161 -6.82 4.17 -19.19
CA ILE A 161 -7.06 5.42 -18.46
C ILE A 161 -6.36 6.58 -19.15
N SER A 162 -5.07 6.43 -19.44
CA SER A 162 -4.25 7.47 -20.05
C SER A 162 -4.79 7.90 -21.42
N ASN A 163 -5.17 6.94 -22.26
CA ASN A 163 -5.74 7.22 -23.59
C ASN A 163 -7.12 7.89 -23.50
N THR A 164 -7.97 7.47 -22.57
CA THR A 164 -9.29 8.08 -22.34
C THR A 164 -9.14 9.54 -21.91
N LEU A 165 -8.25 9.82 -20.97
CA LEU A 165 -7.94 11.19 -20.53
C LEU A 165 -7.35 12.04 -21.67
N ALA A 166 -6.41 11.50 -22.44
CA ALA A 166 -5.77 12.21 -23.55
C ALA A 166 -6.77 12.61 -24.66
N GLN A 167 -7.82 11.79 -24.87
CA GLN A 167 -8.89 12.07 -25.84
C GLN A 167 -9.95 13.04 -25.29
N SER A 168 -9.94 13.31 -23.98
CA SER A 168 -10.86 14.22 -23.35
C SER A 168 -10.47 15.69 -23.52
N ASN A 169 -11.42 16.59 -23.21
CA ASN A 169 -11.18 18.04 -23.24
C ASN A 169 -10.58 18.59 -21.93
N TYR A 170 -10.24 17.74 -20.96
CA TYR A 170 -9.64 18.14 -19.69
C TYR A 170 -8.18 18.55 -19.89
N LYS A 171 -7.91 19.87 -19.73
CA LYS A 171 -6.55 20.44 -19.96
C LYS A 171 -5.71 20.58 -18.71
N LYS A 172 -6.34 20.59 -17.53
CA LYS A 172 -5.67 20.77 -16.23
C LYS A 172 -6.31 19.86 -15.21
N GLY A 173 -5.52 18.98 -14.63
CA GLY A 173 -5.97 18.08 -13.57
C GLY A 173 -6.40 18.83 -12.30
N PRO A 174 -7.38 18.29 -11.56
CA PRO A 174 -7.77 18.84 -10.27
C PRO A 174 -6.62 18.75 -9.26
N LYS A 175 -6.53 19.71 -8.37
CA LYS A 175 -5.63 19.64 -7.23
C LYS A 175 -6.09 18.55 -6.27
N THR A 176 -5.20 17.67 -5.86
CA THR A 176 -5.48 16.59 -4.91
C THR A 176 -4.60 16.71 -3.68
N PHE A 177 -5.08 16.23 -2.56
CA PHE A 177 -4.29 16.00 -1.37
C PHE A 177 -4.55 14.59 -0.85
N CYS A 178 -3.50 13.77 -0.79
CA CYS A 178 -3.55 12.40 -0.33
C CYS A 178 -2.94 12.28 1.07
N ILE A 179 -3.71 11.75 2.03
CA ILE A 179 -3.31 11.60 3.43
C ILE A 179 -2.85 10.16 3.68
N ASP A 180 -1.58 10.00 4.04
CA ASP A 180 -0.96 8.72 4.43
C ASP A 180 -1.06 8.44 5.93
N TRP A 181 -1.12 9.50 6.75
CA TRP A 181 -1.24 9.41 8.21
C TRP A 181 -1.97 10.62 8.78
N LEU A 182 -2.75 10.41 9.85
CA LEU A 182 -3.67 11.44 10.37
C LEU A 182 -3.06 12.29 11.48
N ASN A 183 -2.30 11.71 12.39
CA ASN A 183 -1.67 12.45 13.48
C ASN A 183 -0.33 11.81 13.87
N PRO A 184 0.83 12.49 13.61
CA PRO A 184 0.93 13.77 12.88
C PRO A 184 0.43 13.65 11.45
N LEU A 185 -0.14 14.71 10.88
CA LEU A 185 -0.62 14.68 9.51
C LEU A 185 0.54 14.48 8.55
N ARG A 186 0.41 13.47 7.66
CA ARG A 186 1.40 13.18 6.62
C ARG A 186 0.74 13.07 5.26
N ASN A 187 1.40 13.65 4.27
CA ASN A 187 1.08 13.37 2.86
C ASN A 187 1.49 11.95 2.49
N THR A 188 1.02 11.50 1.34
CA THR A 188 1.54 10.29 0.71
C THR A 188 2.90 10.53 0.05
N GLY A 189 3.53 9.46 -0.40
CA GLY A 189 4.77 9.48 -1.16
C GLY A 189 4.84 8.28 -2.10
N GLN A 190 6.05 7.91 -2.52
CA GLN A 190 6.34 6.73 -3.32
C GLN A 190 5.52 6.73 -4.61
N TRP A 191 4.68 5.71 -4.86
CA TRP A 191 3.88 5.53 -6.07
C TRP A 191 2.56 6.33 -6.08
N ILE A 192 2.04 6.79 -4.92
CA ILE A 192 0.73 7.44 -4.86
C ILE A 192 0.66 8.76 -5.67
N PRO A 193 1.64 9.67 -5.58
CA PRO A 193 1.62 10.87 -6.42
C PRO A 193 1.65 10.54 -7.93
N GLU A 194 2.35 9.47 -8.31
CA GLU A 194 2.37 8.97 -9.68
C GLU A 194 1.00 8.40 -10.10
N LEU A 195 0.30 7.67 -9.23
CA LEU A 195 -1.05 7.20 -9.48
C LEU A 195 -2.03 8.36 -9.69
N ILE A 196 -1.93 9.41 -8.88
CA ILE A 196 -2.74 10.62 -9.04
C ILE A 196 -2.47 11.29 -10.40
N GLU A 197 -1.21 11.40 -10.80
CA GLU A 197 -0.83 11.96 -12.09
C GLU A 197 -1.40 11.14 -13.26
N LEU A 198 -1.26 9.81 -13.22
CA LEU A 198 -1.83 8.90 -14.22
C LEU A 198 -3.36 8.94 -14.26
N ALA A 199 -4.01 9.15 -13.11
CA ALA A 199 -5.45 9.36 -13.03
C ALA A 199 -5.88 10.77 -13.49
N GLY A 200 -4.94 11.61 -13.95
CA GLY A 200 -5.21 12.96 -14.45
C GLY A 200 -5.31 14.02 -13.37
N GLY A 201 -4.94 13.75 -12.13
CA GLY A 201 -4.90 14.71 -11.01
C GLY A 201 -3.55 15.40 -10.85
N ASN A 202 -3.44 16.24 -9.84
CA ASN A 202 -2.21 16.95 -9.48
C ASN A 202 -2.03 16.95 -7.96
N GLU A 203 -1.12 16.11 -7.45
CA GLU A 203 -0.75 16.06 -6.04
C GLU A 203 0.38 17.06 -5.76
N GLY A 204 0.01 18.25 -5.31
CA GLY A 204 0.97 19.36 -5.16
C GLY A 204 1.70 19.43 -3.83
N LEU A 205 1.31 18.61 -2.85
CA LEU A 205 1.96 18.56 -1.53
C LEU A 205 2.87 17.34 -1.34
N ALA A 206 2.98 16.48 -2.34
CA ALA A 206 3.83 15.29 -2.33
C ALA A 206 4.75 15.23 -3.55
N GLU A 207 5.88 14.56 -3.39
CA GLU A 207 6.84 14.34 -4.47
C GLU A 207 6.70 12.91 -5.03
N LYS A 208 6.64 12.80 -6.35
CA LYS A 208 6.68 11.52 -7.08
C LYS A 208 7.97 10.76 -6.72
N ASN A 209 7.83 9.48 -6.38
CA ASN A 209 8.91 8.62 -5.90
C ASN A 209 9.59 9.12 -4.61
N GLY A 210 9.06 10.17 -4.00
CA GLY A 210 9.53 10.75 -2.76
C GLY A 210 9.03 9.99 -1.52
N LYS A 211 9.47 10.43 -0.35
CA LYS A 211 8.98 9.89 0.93
C LYS A 211 7.80 10.71 1.43
N SER A 212 6.88 10.04 2.12
CA SER A 212 5.88 10.71 2.96
C SER A 212 6.56 11.66 3.96
N ARG A 213 6.03 12.88 4.10
CA ARG A 213 6.49 13.89 5.06
C ARG A 213 5.36 14.40 5.92
N GLU A 214 5.71 14.98 7.04
CA GLU A 214 4.75 15.74 7.83
C GLU A 214 4.34 17.02 7.08
N VAL A 215 3.05 17.32 7.09
CA VAL A 215 2.45 18.55 6.57
C VAL A 215 1.54 19.16 7.63
N SER A 216 1.39 20.48 7.59
CA SER A 216 0.44 21.16 8.46
C SER A 216 -0.90 21.35 7.76
N TRP A 217 -1.98 21.44 8.54
CA TRP A 217 -3.28 21.82 7.98
C TRP A 217 -3.27 23.21 7.33
N SER A 218 -2.41 24.12 7.80
CA SER A 218 -2.22 25.43 7.14
C SER A 218 -1.70 25.24 5.70
N GLU A 219 -0.72 24.35 5.46
CA GLU A 219 -0.24 24.06 4.10
C GLU A 219 -1.36 23.48 3.22
N VAL A 220 -2.24 22.64 3.79
CA VAL A 220 -3.38 22.06 3.06
C VAL A 220 -4.42 23.13 2.71
N VAL A 221 -4.73 24.03 3.65
CA VAL A 221 -5.65 25.16 3.42
C VAL A 221 -5.10 26.13 2.37
N ASP A 222 -3.82 26.49 2.44
CA ASP A 222 -3.16 27.37 1.47
C ASP A 222 -3.07 26.73 0.07
N TYR A 223 -2.88 25.39 0.01
CA TYR A 223 -2.90 24.65 -1.24
C TYR A 223 -4.31 24.59 -1.83
N ASP A 224 -5.35 24.55 -1.02
CA ASP A 224 -6.77 24.50 -1.36
C ASP A 224 -7.09 23.40 -2.42
N PRO A 225 -7.01 22.11 -2.05
CA PRO A 225 -7.25 21.01 -2.96
C PRO A 225 -8.71 20.91 -3.41
N ASP A 226 -8.93 20.43 -4.64
CA ASP A 226 -10.26 20.09 -5.18
C ASP A 226 -10.75 18.71 -4.68
N PHE A 227 -9.83 17.80 -4.35
CA PHE A 227 -10.11 16.47 -3.80
C PHE A 227 -9.18 16.17 -2.63
N ILE A 228 -9.73 15.51 -1.59
CA ILE A 228 -8.96 14.93 -0.49
C ILE A 228 -9.21 13.41 -0.49
N PHE A 229 -8.12 12.63 -0.49
CA PHE A 229 -8.13 11.18 -0.36
C PHE A 229 -7.45 10.79 0.95
N SER A 230 -8.23 10.37 1.95
CA SER A 230 -7.70 9.88 3.23
C SER A 230 -7.51 8.37 3.16
N MET A 231 -6.27 7.91 3.26
CA MET A 231 -5.87 6.51 3.15
C MET A 231 -4.79 6.15 4.18
N PRO A 232 -5.04 6.37 5.49
CA PRO A 232 -4.02 6.15 6.51
C PRO A 232 -3.47 4.73 6.44
N CYS A 233 -2.16 4.62 6.34
CA CYS A 233 -1.43 3.40 6.05
C CYS A 233 -1.84 2.24 6.95
N ALA A 234 -2.20 1.10 6.37
CA ALA A 234 -2.59 -0.14 7.01
C ALA A 234 -3.91 -0.09 7.86
N PHE A 235 -4.64 1.02 7.86
CA PHE A 235 -5.94 1.08 8.53
C PHE A 235 -7.01 0.42 7.65
N PRO A 236 -7.77 -0.54 8.18
CA PRO A 236 -8.93 -1.06 7.47
C PRO A 236 -10.04 0.01 7.41
N MET A 237 -10.98 -0.12 6.47
CA MET A 237 -12.01 0.89 6.20
C MET A 237 -12.75 1.38 7.46
N TYR A 238 -13.11 0.47 8.37
CA TYR A 238 -13.84 0.85 9.59
C TYR A 238 -13.03 1.72 10.57
N GLU A 239 -11.70 1.59 10.57
CA GLU A 239 -10.81 2.45 11.34
C GLU A 239 -10.54 3.77 10.60
N VAL A 240 -10.46 3.76 9.28
CA VAL A 240 -10.26 4.97 8.47
C VAL A 240 -11.38 5.98 8.71
N ASP A 241 -12.65 5.55 8.69
CA ASP A 241 -13.79 6.46 8.90
C ASP A 241 -13.73 7.14 10.27
N SER A 242 -13.60 6.36 11.35
CA SER A 242 -13.57 6.89 12.71
C SER A 242 -12.35 7.79 12.97
N ALA A 243 -11.17 7.38 12.52
CA ALA A 243 -9.94 8.13 12.70
C ALA A 243 -9.92 9.43 11.89
N SER A 244 -10.40 9.40 10.63
CA SER A 244 -10.49 10.59 9.79
C SER A 244 -11.50 11.59 10.34
N ARG A 245 -12.69 11.15 10.81
CA ARG A 245 -13.68 12.03 11.42
C ARG A 245 -13.12 12.75 12.65
N LEU A 246 -12.42 12.01 13.51
CA LEU A 246 -11.77 12.61 14.68
C LEU A 246 -10.74 13.66 14.26
N ALA A 247 -9.81 13.31 13.38
CA ALA A 247 -8.75 14.19 12.93
C ALA A 247 -9.28 15.46 12.25
N PHE A 248 -10.31 15.33 11.40
CA PHE A 248 -10.90 16.47 10.68
C PHE A 248 -11.72 17.39 11.59
N SER A 249 -12.36 16.84 12.64
CA SER A 249 -13.11 17.65 13.61
C SER A 249 -12.25 18.58 14.47
N GLU A 250 -10.95 18.32 14.57
CA GLU A 250 -9.99 19.13 15.31
C GLU A 250 -9.43 20.30 14.49
N VAL A 251 -9.77 20.41 13.21
CA VAL A 251 -9.23 21.41 12.28
C VAL A 251 -10.24 22.54 12.08
N GLU A 252 -9.98 23.72 12.65
CA GLU A 252 -10.89 24.87 12.57
C GLU A 252 -11.25 25.27 11.13
N GLN A 253 -10.26 25.26 10.24
CA GLN A 253 -10.41 25.69 8.84
C GLN A 253 -10.76 24.55 7.87
N PHE A 254 -11.02 23.34 8.37
CA PHE A 254 -11.33 22.19 7.50
C PHE A 254 -12.48 22.48 6.52
N ASN A 255 -13.54 23.12 7.04
CA ASN A 255 -14.72 23.49 6.24
C ASN A 255 -14.47 24.61 5.23
N GLU A 256 -13.30 25.26 5.26
CA GLU A 256 -12.94 26.31 4.32
C GLU A 256 -12.29 25.74 3.04
N ILE A 257 -11.81 24.50 3.08
CA ILE A 257 -11.15 23.83 1.97
C ILE A 257 -12.17 23.53 0.85
N ASN A 258 -11.78 23.80 -0.40
CA ASN A 258 -12.64 23.60 -1.58
C ASN A 258 -13.18 22.16 -1.71
N ALA A 259 -12.32 21.16 -1.49
CA ALA A 259 -12.74 19.76 -1.48
C ALA A 259 -13.87 19.49 -0.47
N VAL A 260 -13.79 20.06 0.72
CA VAL A 260 -14.78 19.87 1.78
C VAL A 260 -16.09 20.58 1.43
N LYS A 261 -16.04 21.85 0.98
CA LYS A 261 -17.21 22.62 0.52
C LYS A 261 -17.98 21.92 -0.59
N LYS A 262 -17.27 21.25 -1.51
CA LYS A 262 -17.84 20.52 -2.63
C LYS A 262 -18.18 19.06 -2.31
N GLY A 263 -17.93 18.59 -1.09
CA GLY A 263 -18.10 17.20 -0.69
C GLY A 263 -17.21 16.24 -1.51
N GLN A 264 -15.97 16.64 -1.82
CA GLN A 264 -14.99 15.84 -2.57
C GLN A 264 -13.91 15.29 -1.64
N VAL A 265 -14.32 14.74 -0.51
CA VAL A 265 -13.47 14.05 0.46
C VAL A 265 -13.82 12.57 0.43
N TYR A 266 -12.83 11.71 0.22
CA TYR A 266 -13.00 10.27 0.09
C TYR A 266 -12.08 9.53 1.05
N LEU A 267 -12.62 8.50 1.67
CA LEU A 267 -11.92 7.64 2.62
C LEU A 267 -11.64 6.31 1.94
N PHE A 268 -10.37 5.96 1.79
CA PHE A 268 -9.94 4.70 1.20
C PHE A 268 -9.54 3.71 2.29
N ASP A 269 -9.82 2.44 2.07
CA ASP A 269 -9.20 1.36 2.84
C ASP A 269 -7.66 1.49 2.73
N GLY A 270 -7.01 1.92 3.82
CA GLY A 270 -5.58 2.22 3.82
C GLY A 270 -4.69 1.00 3.59
N GLN A 271 -5.24 -0.21 3.68
CA GLN A 271 -4.48 -1.43 3.41
C GLN A 271 -4.13 -1.59 1.93
N VAL A 272 -4.98 -1.11 1.01
CA VAL A 272 -4.76 -1.31 -0.43
C VAL A 272 -3.76 -0.30 -1.01
N PRO A 273 -3.94 1.03 -0.86
CA PRO A 273 -2.99 2.02 -1.38
C PRO A 273 -1.59 1.91 -0.80
N SER A 274 -1.46 1.43 0.46
CA SER A 274 -0.17 1.26 1.13
C SER A 274 0.62 0.04 0.68
N ARG A 275 0.04 -0.83 -0.15
CA ARG A 275 0.66 -2.07 -0.64
C ARG A 275 1.17 -1.91 -2.07
N HIS A 276 2.44 -2.23 -2.28
CA HIS A 276 3.06 -2.26 -3.60
C HIS A 276 2.83 -3.61 -4.32
N GLY A 277 1.57 -4.04 -4.36
CA GLY A 277 1.11 -5.26 -5.02
C GLY A 277 0.30 -4.97 -6.28
N PRO A 278 -0.19 -5.99 -7.01
CA PRO A 278 -0.92 -5.82 -8.26
C PRO A 278 -2.17 -4.95 -8.17
N ARG A 279 -2.77 -4.84 -6.97
CA ARG A 279 -3.99 -4.04 -6.74
C ARG A 279 -3.79 -2.52 -6.76
N PHE A 280 -2.56 -2.02 -6.94
CA PHE A 280 -2.36 -0.59 -7.14
C PHE A 280 -3.13 -0.06 -8.35
N ILE A 281 -3.35 -0.91 -9.37
CA ILE A 281 -4.12 -0.55 -10.56
C ILE A 281 -5.59 -0.26 -10.21
N ASP A 282 -6.16 -0.98 -9.25
CA ASP A 282 -7.52 -0.73 -8.80
C ASP A 282 -7.63 0.63 -8.07
N VAL A 283 -6.58 1.04 -7.36
CA VAL A 283 -6.50 2.38 -6.75
C VAL A 283 -6.45 3.46 -7.82
N LEU A 284 -5.63 3.28 -8.87
CA LEU A 284 -5.56 4.18 -10.02
C LEU A 284 -6.93 4.36 -10.69
N GLU A 285 -7.62 3.26 -10.95
CA GLU A 285 -8.95 3.26 -11.59
C GLU A 285 -9.99 4.01 -10.74
N ASN A 286 -9.97 3.81 -9.41
CA ASN A 286 -10.87 4.53 -8.51
C ASN A 286 -10.54 6.03 -8.45
N PHE A 287 -9.27 6.44 -8.46
CA PHE A 287 -8.91 7.85 -8.54
C PHE A 287 -9.44 8.48 -9.85
N ALA A 288 -9.26 7.81 -10.99
CA ALA A 288 -9.78 8.28 -12.27
C ALA A 288 -11.31 8.39 -12.27
N ALA A 289 -12.01 7.39 -11.75
CA ALA A 289 -13.47 7.39 -11.68
C ALA A 289 -14.04 8.47 -10.75
N ILE A 290 -13.36 8.75 -9.64
CA ILE A 290 -13.75 9.81 -8.71
C ILE A 290 -13.53 11.19 -9.31
N MET A 291 -12.35 11.42 -9.91
CA MET A 291 -12.02 12.74 -10.48
C MET A 291 -12.74 13.05 -11.79
N TYR A 292 -13.06 12.02 -12.58
CA TYR A 292 -13.67 12.15 -13.91
C TYR A 292 -14.87 11.20 -14.08
N PRO A 293 -15.95 11.38 -13.29
CA PRO A 293 -17.08 10.48 -13.32
C PRO A 293 -17.77 10.42 -14.69
N ASP A 294 -17.74 11.49 -15.48
CA ASP A 294 -18.32 11.51 -16.82
C ASP A 294 -17.58 10.59 -17.81
N LEU A 295 -16.28 10.31 -17.57
CA LEU A 295 -15.46 9.44 -18.41
C LEU A 295 -15.47 7.99 -17.91
N PHE A 296 -15.50 7.78 -16.58
CA PHE A 296 -15.23 6.47 -15.97
C PHE A 296 -16.36 5.98 -15.04
N ASN A 297 -17.49 6.71 -14.93
CA ASN A 297 -18.57 6.34 -14.02
C ASN A 297 -19.12 4.94 -14.31
N GLY A 298 -19.18 4.10 -13.28
CA GLY A 298 -19.66 2.72 -13.36
C GLY A 298 -18.69 1.73 -14.00
N LEU A 299 -17.52 2.18 -14.47
CA LEU A 299 -16.47 1.29 -15.00
C LEU A 299 -15.63 0.66 -13.89
N PHE A 300 -15.38 1.42 -12.83
CA PHE A 300 -14.56 0.98 -11.70
C PHE A 300 -15.32 1.19 -10.39
N ASN A 301 -15.50 0.15 -9.63
CA ASN A 301 -16.05 0.19 -8.27
C ASN A 301 -15.65 -1.09 -7.56
N THR A 302 -14.61 -1.01 -6.77
CA THR A 302 -14.08 -2.15 -6.02
C THR A 302 -14.52 -2.18 -4.56
N GLY A 303 -15.33 -1.20 -4.12
CA GLY A 303 -15.71 -1.04 -2.71
C GLY A 303 -14.56 -0.58 -1.79
N MET A 304 -13.45 -0.11 -2.38
CA MET A 304 -12.25 0.29 -1.63
C MET A 304 -12.37 1.64 -0.94
N TYR A 305 -13.42 2.41 -1.21
CA TYR A 305 -13.58 3.75 -0.65
C TYR A 305 -15.03 4.05 -0.28
N THR A 306 -15.18 5.03 0.58
CA THR A 306 -16.46 5.67 0.89
C THR A 306 -16.32 7.17 0.76
N LYS A 307 -17.44 7.85 0.49
CA LYS A 307 -17.47 9.29 0.48
C LYS A 307 -17.66 9.82 1.91
N TYR A 308 -16.78 10.71 2.36
CA TYR A 308 -16.94 11.39 3.63
C TYR A 308 -18.15 12.32 3.58
N SER A 309 -19.02 12.23 4.57
CA SER A 309 -20.15 13.15 4.78
C SER A 309 -19.96 13.83 6.14
N LEU A 310 -20.12 15.15 6.15
CA LEU A 310 -20.14 15.98 7.38
C LEU A 310 -21.27 15.54 8.31
#